data_febf3c5a60deaf44a66a29dab069d1a0
#
_entry.id   febf3c5a60deaf44a66a29dab069d1a0
#
_cell.length_a   1.000
_cell.length_b   1.000
_cell.length_c   1.000
_cell.angle_alpha   90.00
_cell.angle_beta   90.00
_cell.angle_gamma   90.00
#
_symmetry.space_group_name_H-M   'P 1'
#
loop_
_entity.id
_entity.type
_entity.pdbx_description
1 polymer ?
#
loop_
_entity_poly.entity_id
_entity_poly.type
_entity_poly.pdbx_seq_one_letter_code
_entity_poly.pdbx_strand_id
1 'polypeptide(L)'
;MARIHPLFTFTFPCAILRSTFMRREIVLDIETRNTFQDVGAYNPSLLKISLIGVYFYETDTFETFLEEDLPKLWPRLEKSDRIIGYNLLGFDYPCMQTYYTGDLMSLPTLDVMIEIEKRIGHRVKLDDVAKATLGVGKSGHGLMAVEYWKNGEIDKLRDYCLQDVRVTRDVYEHALKNGFVRYTDRQGVAQDVPMPIELPEPDQRTAINLSLGL
;
A
#
# COMPACT_ATOMS: atom_id res chain seq x y z
N MET A 1 -9.14 -11.08 -70.93
CA MET A 1 -9.77 -10.50 -69.73
C MET A 1 -9.22 -11.23 -68.49
N ALA A 2 -8.22 -10.64 -67.87
CA ALA A 2 -7.58 -11.18 -66.65
C ALA A 2 -8.23 -10.54 -65.41
N ARG A 3 -8.80 -11.33 -64.52
CA ARG A 3 -9.37 -10.88 -63.25
C ARG A 3 -8.23 -10.70 -62.23
N ILE A 4 -8.04 -9.46 -61.78
CA ILE A 4 -7.13 -9.11 -60.67
C ILE A 4 -7.88 -9.36 -59.37
N HIS A 5 -7.38 -10.27 -58.52
CA HIS A 5 -7.85 -10.47 -57.15
C HIS A 5 -7.22 -9.40 -56.22
N PRO A 6 -7.98 -8.76 -55.35
CA PRO A 6 -7.41 -7.85 -54.39
C PRO A 6 -6.67 -8.63 -53.28
N LEU A 7 -5.42 -8.22 -53.03
CA LEU A 7 -4.62 -8.65 -51.91
C LEU A 7 -5.26 -8.13 -50.61
N PHE A 8 -5.77 -9.07 -49.81
CA PHE A 8 -6.14 -8.76 -48.41
C PHE A 8 -4.89 -8.55 -47.60
N THR A 9 -4.58 -7.29 -47.29
CA THR A 9 -3.60 -6.95 -46.30
C THR A 9 -4.20 -7.23 -44.92
N PHE A 10 -3.79 -8.31 -44.28
CA PHE A 10 -4.01 -8.54 -42.86
C PHE A 10 -3.15 -7.55 -42.08
N THR A 11 -3.75 -6.45 -41.64
CA THR A 11 -3.19 -5.64 -40.59
C THR A 11 -3.38 -6.40 -39.26
N PHE A 12 -2.31 -7.04 -38.82
CA PHE A 12 -2.24 -7.51 -37.42
C PHE A 12 -2.45 -6.28 -36.51
N PRO A 13 -3.41 -6.33 -35.56
CA PRO A 13 -3.46 -5.32 -34.53
C PRO A 13 -2.12 -5.40 -33.79
N CYS A 14 -1.44 -4.29 -33.73
CA CYS A 14 -0.25 -4.12 -32.89
C CYS A 14 -0.65 -4.51 -31.46
N ALA A 15 -0.41 -5.77 -31.11
CA ALA A 15 -0.47 -6.22 -29.74
C ALA A 15 0.54 -5.34 -29.04
N ILE A 16 0.04 -4.38 -28.30
CA ILE A 16 0.80 -3.56 -27.38
C ILE A 16 1.57 -4.56 -26.51
N LEU A 17 2.85 -4.73 -26.81
CA LEU A 17 3.82 -5.27 -25.87
C LEU A 17 3.72 -4.32 -24.67
N ARG A 18 2.81 -4.62 -23.74
CA ARG A 18 2.93 -4.13 -22.37
C ARG A 18 4.25 -4.71 -21.91
N SER A 19 5.30 -3.93 -22.08
CA SER A 19 6.54 -4.14 -21.33
C SER A 19 6.09 -4.46 -19.92
N THR A 20 6.43 -5.64 -19.43
CA THR A 20 6.14 -6.06 -18.07
C THR A 20 7.08 -5.24 -17.18
N PHE A 21 6.78 -3.95 -17.04
CA PHE A 21 7.47 -3.11 -16.07
C PHE A 21 7.14 -3.70 -14.70
N MET A 22 8.16 -4.20 -14.02
CA MET A 22 8.01 -4.70 -12.66
C MET A 22 7.61 -3.51 -11.78
N ARG A 23 6.39 -3.55 -11.25
CA ARG A 23 5.90 -2.56 -10.27
C ARG A 23 6.74 -2.69 -9.01
N ARG A 24 7.57 -1.70 -8.70
CA ARG A 24 8.30 -1.63 -7.43
C ARG A 24 7.49 -0.85 -6.39
N GLU A 25 6.18 -1.04 -6.39
CA GLU A 25 5.32 -0.49 -5.35
C GLU A 25 5.29 -1.43 -4.15
N ILE A 26 5.05 -0.84 -2.99
CA ILE A 26 5.02 -1.54 -1.69
C ILE A 26 3.77 -1.10 -0.96
N VAL A 27 3.00 -2.04 -0.42
CA VAL A 27 1.94 -1.73 0.56
C VAL A 27 2.45 -2.07 1.94
N LEU A 28 2.29 -1.16 2.90
CA LEU A 28 2.87 -1.27 4.24
C LEU A 28 1.84 -0.93 5.30
N ASP A 29 1.93 -1.62 6.44
CA ASP A 29 1.21 -1.36 7.69
C ASP A 29 2.08 -1.78 8.87
N ILE A 30 1.94 -1.12 10.03
CA ILE A 30 2.71 -1.46 11.22
C ILE A 30 1.83 -1.81 12.41
N GLU A 31 2.39 -2.63 13.30
CA GLU A 31 1.82 -2.89 14.62
C GLU A 31 2.79 -2.43 15.71
N THR A 32 2.24 -2.04 16.86
CA THR A 32 3.03 -1.55 17.98
C THR A 32 2.90 -2.45 19.20
N ARG A 33 3.95 -2.50 20.05
CA ARG A 33 3.95 -3.30 21.28
C ARG A 33 3.38 -2.58 22.49
N ASN A 34 3.09 -1.28 22.35
CA ASN A 34 2.51 -0.43 23.38
C ASN A 34 1.47 0.52 22.78
N THR A 35 0.69 1.16 23.62
CA THR A 35 -0.42 2.03 23.25
C THR A 35 -0.10 3.49 23.61
N PHE A 36 -0.89 4.43 23.12
CA PHE A 36 -0.85 5.84 23.56
C PHE A 36 -1.11 5.99 25.06
N GLN A 37 -1.90 5.11 25.66
CA GLN A 37 -2.14 5.09 27.09
C GLN A 37 -0.89 4.70 27.86
N ASP A 38 -0.13 3.71 27.37
CA ASP A 38 1.13 3.27 27.99
C ASP A 38 2.20 4.36 27.99
N VAL A 39 2.21 5.24 26.98
CA VAL A 39 3.18 6.34 26.88
C VAL A 39 2.67 7.68 27.44
N GLY A 40 1.38 7.74 27.80
CA GLY A 40 0.77 8.95 28.39
C GLY A 40 0.62 10.12 27.44
N ALA A 41 0.76 9.94 26.13
CA ALA A 41 0.69 11.00 25.13
C ALA A 41 0.17 10.46 23.78
N TYR A 42 -0.60 11.28 23.06
CA TYR A 42 -1.01 10.98 21.70
C TYR A 42 0.10 11.41 20.72
N ASN A 43 1.19 10.65 20.74
CA ASN A 43 2.36 10.88 19.89
C ASN A 43 2.88 9.54 19.35
N PRO A 44 2.69 9.25 18.05
CA PRO A 44 3.14 7.99 17.45
C PRO A 44 4.64 7.73 17.56
N SER A 45 5.48 8.78 17.60
CA SER A 45 6.94 8.63 17.73
C SER A 45 7.39 8.04 19.08
N LEU A 46 6.49 7.96 20.06
CA LEU A 46 6.75 7.33 21.35
C LEU A 46 6.38 5.84 21.38
N LEU A 47 5.68 5.38 20.34
CA LEU A 47 5.29 3.99 20.24
C LEU A 47 6.46 3.15 19.72
N LYS A 48 6.47 1.88 20.15
CA LYS A 48 7.51 0.92 19.80
C LYS A 48 6.94 -0.08 18.79
N ILE A 49 7.59 -0.25 17.66
CA ILE A 49 7.20 -1.23 16.65
C ILE A 49 7.31 -2.65 17.22
N SER A 50 6.29 -3.46 16.99
CA SER A 50 6.33 -4.90 17.20
C SER A 50 6.57 -5.62 15.89
N LEU A 51 5.89 -5.19 14.81
CA LEU A 51 5.93 -5.82 13.50
C LEU A 51 5.63 -4.79 12.42
N ILE A 52 6.26 -4.93 11.25
CA ILE A 52 5.86 -4.29 9.99
C ILE A 52 5.40 -5.39 9.04
N GLY A 53 4.20 -5.27 8.50
CA GLY A 53 3.67 -6.08 7.41
C GLY A 53 3.86 -5.36 6.08
N VAL A 54 4.25 -6.09 5.05
CA VAL A 54 4.54 -5.53 3.74
C VAL A 54 4.06 -6.47 2.64
N TYR A 55 3.46 -5.88 1.59
CA TYR A 55 3.26 -6.55 0.31
C TYR A 55 4.13 -5.89 -0.75
N PHE A 56 4.89 -6.71 -1.47
CA PHE A 56 5.76 -6.28 -2.56
C PHE A 56 5.15 -6.66 -3.90
N TYR A 57 4.82 -5.67 -4.72
CA TYR A 57 4.28 -5.92 -6.07
C TYR A 57 5.31 -6.57 -6.99
N GLU A 58 6.60 -6.28 -6.80
CA GLU A 58 7.69 -6.83 -7.62
C GLU A 58 7.76 -8.36 -7.56
N THR A 59 7.52 -8.94 -6.39
CA THR A 59 7.62 -10.39 -6.14
C THR A 59 6.26 -11.06 -5.90
N ASP A 60 5.18 -10.30 -5.82
CA ASP A 60 3.84 -10.76 -5.43
C ASP A 60 3.87 -11.53 -4.09
N THR A 61 4.58 -10.98 -3.10
CA THR A 61 4.78 -11.62 -1.80
C THR A 61 4.37 -10.73 -0.64
N PHE A 62 3.82 -11.38 0.40
CA PHE A 62 3.63 -10.78 1.71
C PHE A 62 4.77 -11.19 2.64
N GLU A 63 5.37 -10.23 3.29
CA GLU A 63 6.46 -10.44 4.24
C GLU A 63 6.21 -9.67 5.54
N THR A 64 6.83 -10.11 6.62
CA THR A 64 6.76 -9.42 7.90
C THR A 64 8.16 -9.22 8.46
N PHE A 65 8.38 -8.08 9.11
CA PHE A 65 9.65 -7.68 9.69
C PHE A 65 9.44 -7.36 11.17
N LEU A 66 10.08 -8.11 12.05
CA LEU A 66 10.21 -7.75 13.46
C LEU A 66 11.21 -6.60 13.61
N GLU A 67 11.30 -6.01 14.81
CA GLU A 67 12.20 -4.86 15.06
C GLU A 67 13.65 -5.15 14.64
N GLU A 68 14.16 -6.34 14.93
CA GLU A 68 15.52 -6.77 14.55
C GLU A 68 15.72 -6.93 13.05
N ASP A 69 14.64 -7.10 12.28
CA ASP A 69 14.70 -7.27 10.83
C ASP A 69 14.55 -5.95 10.05
N LEU A 70 14.21 -4.84 10.72
CA LEU A 70 13.99 -3.54 10.08
C LEU A 70 15.15 -3.08 9.18
N PRO A 71 16.43 -3.30 9.53
CA PRO A 71 17.54 -2.96 8.65
C PRO A 71 17.49 -3.63 7.27
N LYS A 72 16.80 -4.77 7.13
CA LYS A 72 16.60 -5.46 5.83
C LYS A 72 15.50 -4.80 4.99
N LEU A 73 14.57 -4.10 5.63
CA LEU A 73 13.45 -3.44 4.97
C LEU A 73 13.86 -2.10 4.34
N TRP A 74 14.69 -1.30 5.03
CA TRP A 74 14.99 0.07 4.60
C TRP A 74 15.47 0.19 3.16
N PRO A 75 16.43 -0.61 2.67
CA PRO A 75 16.89 -0.53 1.27
C PRO A 75 15.80 -0.87 0.25
N ARG A 76 14.78 -1.63 0.65
CA ARG A 76 13.64 -1.97 -0.23
C ARG A 76 12.66 -0.80 -0.33
N LEU A 77 12.41 -0.09 0.79
CA LEU A 77 11.60 1.13 0.79
C LEU A 77 12.26 2.23 -0.04
N GLU A 78 13.58 2.45 0.13
CA GLU A 78 14.35 3.45 -0.61
C GLU A 78 14.35 3.22 -2.14
N LYS A 79 14.25 1.98 -2.57
CA LYS A 79 14.23 1.59 -3.99
C LYS A 79 12.83 1.50 -4.58
N SER A 80 11.79 1.64 -3.75
CA SER A 80 10.42 1.56 -4.25
C SER A 80 10.04 2.78 -5.08
N ASP A 81 9.19 2.57 -6.07
CA ASP A 81 8.64 3.65 -6.88
C ASP A 81 7.52 4.38 -6.11
N ARG A 82 6.87 3.69 -5.17
CA ARG A 82 5.83 4.24 -4.29
C ARG A 82 5.57 3.31 -3.11
N ILE A 83 5.41 3.89 -1.93
CA ILE A 83 4.93 3.23 -0.72
C ILE A 83 3.46 3.60 -0.52
N ILE A 84 2.61 2.62 -0.34
CA ILE A 84 1.16 2.76 -0.20
C ILE A 84 0.78 2.30 1.19
N GLY A 85 -0.11 3.03 1.85
CA GLY A 85 -0.70 2.60 3.11
C GLY A 85 -1.89 3.45 3.51
N TYR A 86 -2.35 3.25 4.73
CA TYR A 86 -3.54 3.92 5.26
C TYR A 86 -3.20 4.69 6.53
N ASN A 87 -3.09 6.01 6.47
CA ASN A 87 -2.61 6.90 7.54
C ASN A 87 -1.09 6.78 7.81
N LEU A 88 -0.30 6.43 6.80
CA LEU A 88 1.15 6.31 6.90
C LEU A 88 1.81 7.58 7.47
N LEU A 89 1.44 8.73 6.90
CA LEU A 89 2.04 10.02 7.26
C LEU A 89 1.68 10.46 8.69
N GLY A 90 0.51 10.02 9.18
CA GLY A 90 0.01 10.40 10.50
C GLY A 90 0.37 9.42 11.62
N PHE A 91 0.74 8.17 11.28
CA PHE A 91 0.96 7.14 12.29
C PHE A 91 2.22 6.31 12.02
N ASP A 92 2.28 5.58 10.91
CA ASP A 92 3.33 4.60 10.65
C ASP A 92 4.71 5.27 10.54
N TYR A 93 4.84 6.29 9.72
CA TYR A 93 6.11 6.98 9.51
C TYR A 93 6.66 7.64 10.78
N PRO A 94 5.87 8.36 11.61
CA PRO A 94 6.33 8.82 12.90
C PRO A 94 6.86 7.71 13.82
N CYS A 95 6.22 6.53 13.83
CA CYS A 95 6.73 5.38 14.59
C CYS A 95 8.03 4.84 13.98
N MET A 96 8.05 4.63 12.66
CA MET A 96 9.19 4.05 11.93
C MET A 96 10.41 4.97 11.91
N GLN A 97 10.21 6.28 11.91
CA GLN A 97 11.27 7.28 11.85
C GLN A 97 12.27 7.14 12.99
N THR A 98 11.85 6.63 14.16
CA THR A 98 12.74 6.41 15.31
C THR A 98 13.74 5.27 15.10
N TYR A 99 13.53 4.44 14.08
CA TYR A 99 14.38 3.30 13.71
C TYR A 99 15.14 3.50 12.39
N TYR A 100 14.85 4.59 11.68
CA TYR A 100 15.41 4.86 10.36
C TYR A 100 16.27 6.12 10.37
N THR A 101 17.46 6.06 9.80
CA THR A 101 18.42 7.18 9.79
C THR A 101 18.16 8.21 8.69
N GLY A 102 17.43 7.83 7.65
CA GLY A 102 17.03 8.74 6.57
C GLY A 102 15.75 9.51 6.92
N ASP A 103 15.09 10.07 5.93
CA ASP A 103 13.80 10.77 6.06
C ASP A 103 12.70 10.00 5.33
N LEU A 104 11.83 9.32 6.07
CA LEU A 104 10.70 8.57 5.52
C LEU A 104 9.70 9.48 4.80
N MET A 105 9.56 10.74 5.25
CA MET A 105 8.64 11.69 4.62
C MET A 105 9.10 12.12 3.21
N SER A 106 10.37 11.89 2.87
CA SER A 106 10.91 12.16 1.53
C SER A 106 10.65 11.03 0.52
N LEU A 107 10.22 9.85 0.99
CA LEU A 107 9.97 8.71 0.12
C LEU A 107 8.67 8.89 -0.68
N PRO A 108 8.62 8.42 -1.95
CA PRO A 108 7.39 8.48 -2.75
C PRO A 108 6.26 7.73 -2.06
N THR A 109 5.22 8.44 -1.63
CA THR A 109 4.16 7.87 -0.77
C THR A 109 2.77 8.21 -1.30
N LEU A 110 1.88 7.21 -1.25
CA LEU A 110 0.44 7.37 -1.43
C LEU A 110 -0.26 6.93 -0.15
N ASP A 111 -0.71 7.89 0.64
CA ASP A 111 -1.53 7.66 1.84
C ASP A 111 -3.01 7.70 1.46
N VAL A 112 -3.64 6.53 1.42
CA VAL A 112 -5.03 6.37 0.96
C VAL A 112 -5.99 7.18 1.84
N MET A 113 -5.76 7.24 3.17
CA MET A 113 -6.61 8.03 4.06
C MET A 113 -6.50 9.53 3.77
N ILE A 114 -5.30 10.04 3.55
CA ILE A 114 -5.07 11.45 3.23
C ILE A 114 -5.70 11.81 1.88
N GLU A 115 -5.61 10.92 0.88
CA GLU A 115 -6.26 11.14 -0.41
C GLU A 115 -7.79 11.18 -0.30
N ILE A 116 -8.39 10.38 0.57
CA ILE A 116 -9.82 10.46 0.89
C ILE A 116 -10.13 11.78 1.63
N GLU A 117 -9.39 12.08 2.71
CA GLU A 117 -9.60 13.28 3.53
C GLU A 117 -9.55 14.57 2.70
N LYS A 118 -8.63 14.69 1.75
CA LYS A 118 -8.54 15.83 0.82
C LYS A 118 -9.82 16.07 0.02
N ARG A 119 -10.57 15.01 -0.26
CA ARG A 119 -11.77 15.07 -1.12
C ARG A 119 -13.07 15.28 -0.37
N ILE A 120 -13.18 14.70 0.83
CA ILE A 120 -14.41 14.74 1.61
C ILE A 120 -14.31 15.62 2.88
N GLY A 121 -13.10 16.11 3.21
CA GLY A 121 -12.87 17.04 4.33
C GLY A 121 -12.81 16.41 5.71
N HIS A 122 -12.81 15.07 5.82
CA HIS A 122 -12.69 14.37 7.10
C HIS A 122 -12.06 12.97 6.92
N ARG A 123 -11.55 12.43 8.00
CA ARG A 123 -10.96 11.09 8.02
C ARG A 123 -12.00 10.00 8.09
N VAL A 124 -11.77 8.91 7.37
CA VAL A 124 -12.57 7.69 7.40
C VAL A 124 -11.66 6.54 7.82
N LYS A 125 -12.18 5.55 8.53
CA LYS A 125 -11.40 4.36 8.92
C LYS A 125 -11.24 3.43 7.73
N LEU A 126 -10.11 2.70 7.69
CA LEU A 126 -9.87 1.66 6.68
C LEU A 126 -11.02 0.65 6.61
N ASP A 127 -11.53 0.20 7.76
CA ASP A 127 -12.64 -0.75 7.84
C ASP A 127 -13.92 -0.24 7.15
N ASP A 128 -14.24 1.04 7.34
CA ASP A 128 -15.44 1.64 6.72
C ASP A 128 -15.28 1.77 5.19
N VAL A 129 -14.08 2.14 4.73
CA VAL A 129 -13.76 2.20 3.30
C VAL A 129 -13.77 0.80 2.68
N ALA A 130 -13.17 -0.18 3.34
CA ALA A 130 -13.10 -1.56 2.86
C ALA A 130 -14.50 -2.19 2.76
N LYS A 131 -15.34 -2.01 3.78
CA LYS A 131 -16.73 -2.49 3.77
C LYS A 131 -17.53 -1.89 2.63
N ALA A 132 -17.46 -0.56 2.47
CA ALA A 132 -18.24 0.13 1.45
C ALA A 132 -17.70 -0.11 0.03
N THR A 133 -16.38 -0.28 -0.14
CA THR A 133 -15.73 -0.45 -1.44
C THR A 133 -15.71 -1.90 -1.91
N LEU A 134 -15.35 -2.83 -1.01
CA LEU A 134 -15.04 -4.22 -1.33
C LEU A 134 -16.08 -5.20 -0.79
N GLY A 135 -16.97 -4.76 0.10
CA GLY A 135 -17.91 -5.64 0.82
C GLY A 135 -17.23 -6.50 1.91
N VAL A 136 -15.97 -6.23 2.25
CA VAL A 136 -15.21 -6.97 3.27
C VAL A 136 -14.91 -6.05 4.45
N GLY A 137 -15.12 -6.53 5.67
CA GLY A 137 -14.79 -5.81 6.90
C GLY A 137 -13.47 -6.29 7.51
N LYS A 138 -12.88 -5.44 8.34
CA LYS A 138 -11.72 -5.79 9.16
C LYS A 138 -12.11 -6.77 10.26
N SER A 139 -11.27 -7.76 10.54
CA SER A 139 -11.48 -8.74 11.59
C SER A 139 -10.73 -8.37 12.88
N GLY A 140 -11.07 -7.25 13.54
CA GLY A 140 -10.48 -6.95 14.85
C GLY A 140 -10.27 -5.47 15.17
N HIS A 141 -9.80 -5.19 16.39
CA HIS A 141 -9.47 -3.86 16.88
C HIS A 141 -7.95 -3.76 17.08
N GLY A 142 -7.32 -2.61 16.79
CA GLY A 142 -5.87 -2.42 16.90
C GLY A 142 -5.24 -2.78 18.25
N LEU A 143 -6.02 -2.83 19.33
CA LEU A 143 -5.55 -3.29 20.63
C LEU A 143 -5.20 -4.80 20.67
N MET A 144 -5.77 -5.61 19.77
CA MET A 144 -5.48 -7.05 19.69
C MET A 144 -4.01 -7.31 19.31
N ALA A 145 -3.42 -6.47 18.48
CA ALA A 145 -2.01 -6.60 18.11
C ALA A 145 -1.07 -6.45 19.32
N VAL A 146 -1.37 -5.50 20.21
CA VAL A 146 -0.61 -5.29 21.46
C VAL A 146 -0.77 -6.51 22.38
N GLU A 147 -1.96 -7.11 22.45
CA GLU A 147 -2.21 -8.32 23.24
C GLU A 147 -1.46 -9.52 22.67
N TYR A 148 -1.51 -9.76 21.36
CA TYR A 148 -0.73 -10.81 20.68
C TYR A 148 0.76 -10.68 20.97
N TRP A 149 1.29 -9.45 20.88
CA TRP A 149 2.69 -9.21 21.21
C TRP A 149 3.01 -9.54 22.68
N LYS A 150 2.21 -9.03 23.62
CA LYS A 150 2.41 -9.27 25.07
C LYS A 150 2.33 -10.76 25.44
N ASN A 151 1.50 -11.52 24.72
CA ASN A 151 1.33 -12.96 24.95
C ASN A 151 2.36 -13.82 24.18
N GLY A 152 3.23 -13.22 23.36
CA GLY A 152 4.15 -13.96 22.50
C GLY A 152 3.49 -14.69 21.32
N GLU A 153 2.26 -14.33 20.97
CA GLU A 153 1.46 -14.93 19.89
C GLU A 153 1.85 -14.33 18.53
N ILE A 154 3.13 -14.46 18.16
CA ILE A 154 3.73 -13.77 17.00
C ILE A 154 3.06 -14.16 15.69
N ASP A 155 2.64 -15.41 15.51
CA ASP A 155 1.98 -15.83 14.27
C ASP A 155 0.60 -15.16 14.12
N LYS A 156 -0.16 -15.01 15.20
CA LYS A 156 -1.42 -14.26 15.17
C LYS A 156 -1.20 -12.77 14.88
N LEU A 157 -0.15 -12.19 15.44
CA LEU A 157 0.25 -10.81 15.16
C LEU A 157 0.59 -10.62 13.70
N ARG A 158 1.34 -11.56 13.10
CA ARG A 158 1.65 -11.55 11.65
C ARG A 158 0.40 -11.62 10.79
N ASP A 159 -0.47 -12.58 11.08
CA ASP A 159 -1.71 -12.75 10.32
C ASP A 159 -2.60 -11.50 10.42
N TYR A 160 -2.65 -10.88 11.60
CA TYR A 160 -3.42 -9.67 11.85
C TYR A 160 -2.88 -8.48 11.02
N CYS A 161 -1.58 -8.19 11.12
CA CYS A 161 -0.94 -7.11 10.36
C CYS A 161 -1.06 -7.34 8.83
N LEU A 162 -0.78 -8.57 8.37
CA LEU A 162 -0.91 -8.89 6.94
C LEU A 162 -2.35 -8.80 6.43
N GLN A 163 -3.35 -8.96 7.31
CA GLN A 163 -4.75 -8.73 6.92
C GLN A 163 -4.98 -7.25 6.61
N ASP A 164 -4.43 -6.32 7.39
CA ASP A 164 -4.55 -4.88 7.14
C ASP A 164 -3.79 -4.48 5.87
N VAL A 165 -2.62 -5.05 5.63
CA VAL A 165 -1.87 -4.88 4.37
C VAL A 165 -2.70 -5.36 3.16
N ARG A 166 -3.35 -6.55 3.25
CA ARG A 166 -4.21 -7.07 2.17
C ARG A 166 -5.38 -6.14 1.89
N VAL A 167 -6.07 -5.72 2.94
CA VAL A 167 -7.24 -4.83 2.81
C VAL A 167 -6.82 -3.50 2.19
N THR A 168 -5.72 -2.92 2.61
CA THR A 168 -5.18 -1.67 2.05
C THR A 168 -4.80 -1.84 0.58
N ARG A 169 -4.12 -2.95 0.23
CA ARG A 169 -3.80 -3.30 -1.17
C ARG A 169 -5.06 -3.38 -2.02
N ASP A 170 -6.06 -4.10 -1.54
CA ASP A 170 -7.28 -4.36 -2.31
C ASP A 170 -8.11 -3.07 -2.51
N VAL A 171 -8.15 -2.17 -1.52
CA VAL A 171 -8.73 -0.83 -1.64
C VAL A 171 -7.96 0.00 -2.68
N TYR A 172 -6.63 -0.03 -2.64
CA TYR A 172 -5.78 0.64 -3.62
C TYR A 172 -5.99 0.10 -5.04
N GLU A 173 -6.00 -1.22 -5.22
CA GLU A 173 -6.26 -1.86 -6.53
C GLU A 173 -7.66 -1.53 -7.06
N HIS A 174 -8.66 -1.45 -6.16
CA HIS A 174 -9.99 -1.01 -6.56
C HIS A 174 -9.97 0.44 -7.10
N ALA A 175 -9.30 1.35 -6.37
CA ALA A 175 -9.15 2.73 -6.80
C ALA A 175 -8.39 2.85 -8.12
N LEU A 176 -7.29 2.13 -8.27
CA LEU A 176 -6.49 2.10 -9.50
C LEU A 176 -7.31 1.62 -10.72
N LYS A 177 -8.14 0.60 -10.52
CA LYS A 177 -8.96 0.01 -11.59
C LYS A 177 -10.20 0.83 -11.94
N ASN A 178 -10.87 1.39 -10.93
CA ASN A 178 -12.20 1.97 -11.06
C ASN A 178 -12.20 3.51 -10.95
N GLY A 179 -11.11 4.12 -10.47
CA GLY A 179 -10.99 5.56 -10.30
C GLY A 179 -11.70 6.12 -9.07
N PHE A 180 -12.20 5.29 -8.17
CA PHE A 180 -12.88 5.72 -6.94
C PHE A 180 -12.76 4.67 -5.83
N VAL A 181 -13.03 5.09 -4.60
CA VAL A 181 -13.35 4.25 -3.44
C VAL A 181 -14.69 4.67 -2.86
N ARG A 182 -15.23 3.90 -1.89
CA ARG A 182 -16.48 4.21 -1.21
C ARG A 182 -16.29 4.29 0.28
N TYR A 183 -17.15 5.08 0.93
CA TYR A 183 -17.37 5.04 2.38
C TYR A 183 -18.85 5.18 2.67
N THR A 184 -19.28 4.80 3.87
CA THR A 184 -20.66 5.01 4.32
C THR A 184 -20.70 6.27 5.16
N ASP A 185 -21.55 7.20 4.79
CA ASP A 185 -21.73 8.45 5.52
C ASP A 185 -22.52 8.25 6.84
N ARG A 186 -22.70 9.34 7.60
CA ARG A 186 -23.41 9.30 8.89
C ARG A 186 -24.90 8.93 8.76
N GLN A 187 -25.49 9.04 7.59
CA GLN A 187 -26.84 8.66 7.26
C GLN A 187 -26.96 7.21 6.81
N GLY A 188 -25.84 6.48 6.73
CA GLY A 188 -25.79 5.09 6.27
C GLY A 188 -25.80 4.95 4.75
N VAL A 189 -25.57 6.04 4.01
CA VAL A 189 -25.56 6.04 2.54
C VAL A 189 -24.12 5.87 2.03
N ALA A 190 -23.92 4.95 1.08
CA ALA A 190 -22.65 4.78 0.42
C ALA A 190 -22.35 5.95 -0.52
N GLN A 191 -21.18 6.56 -0.35
CA GLN A 191 -20.70 7.70 -1.12
C GLN A 191 -19.46 7.30 -1.91
N ASP A 192 -19.44 7.60 -3.21
CA ASP A 192 -18.26 7.43 -4.05
C ASP A 192 -17.29 8.62 -3.84
N VAL A 193 -16.02 8.29 -3.60
CA VAL A 193 -14.93 9.26 -3.49
C VAL A 193 -14.05 9.10 -4.71
N PRO A 194 -14.05 10.03 -5.67
CA PRO A 194 -13.16 9.95 -6.83
C PRO A 194 -11.69 9.87 -6.38
N MET A 195 -10.99 8.84 -6.83
CA MET A 195 -9.57 8.63 -6.53
C MET A 195 -8.86 8.09 -7.78
N PRO A 196 -8.70 8.91 -8.82
CA PRO A 196 -7.90 8.52 -9.97
C PRO A 196 -6.45 8.37 -9.53
N ILE A 197 -5.88 7.19 -9.73
CA ILE A 197 -4.50 6.87 -9.41
C ILE A 197 -3.78 6.55 -10.70
N GLU A 198 -2.66 7.22 -10.93
CA GLU A 198 -1.73 6.90 -12.00
C GLU A 198 -0.59 6.05 -11.45
N LEU A 199 -0.18 5.04 -12.18
CA LEU A 199 1.00 4.26 -11.82
C LEU A 199 2.25 5.15 -11.94
N PRO A 200 3.24 4.98 -11.06
CA PRO A 200 4.51 5.69 -11.19
C PRO A 200 5.13 5.41 -12.55
N GLU A 201 5.69 6.47 -13.17
CA GLU A 201 6.51 6.29 -14.36
C GLU A 201 7.74 5.44 -14.01
N PRO A 202 8.12 4.48 -14.87
CA PRO A 202 9.28 3.66 -14.65
C PRO A 202 10.53 4.54 -14.53
N ASP A 203 11.37 4.32 -13.51
CA ASP A 203 12.64 5.03 -13.38
C ASP A 203 13.52 4.73 -14.61
N GLN A 204 13.73 5.74 -15.44
CA GLN A 204 14.56 5.65 -16.65
C GLN A 204 15.99 5.20 -16.36
N ARG A 205 16.49 5.33 -15.12
CA ARG A 205 17.83 4.84 -14.72
C ARG A 205 17.97 3.34 -14.86
N THR A 206 16.89 2.57 -14.71
CA THR A 206 16.89 1.12 -14.86
C THR A 206 16.93 0.70 -16.34
N ALA A 207 16.36 1.50 -17.23
CA ALA A 207 16.34 1.24 -18.68
C ALA A 207 17.72 1.38 -19.34
N ILE A 208 18.57 2.27 -18.82
CA ILE A 208 19.91 2.53 -19.36
C ILE A 208 20.87 1.36 -19.10
N ASN A 209 20.73 0.66 -17.97
CA ASN A 209 21.60 -0.48 -17.62
C ASN A 209 21.33 -1.75 -18.44
N LEU A 210 20.15 -1.89 -19.05
CA LEU A 210 19.83 -3.03 -19.93
C LEU A 210 20.32 -2.84 -21.37
N SER A 211 20.59 -1.58 -21.79
CA SER A 211 21.07 -1.27 -23.15
C SER A 211 22.59 -1.21 -23.28
N LEU A 212 23.35 -1.30 -22.17
CA LEU A 212 24.82 -1.28 -22.16
C LEU A 212 25.44 -2.67 -21.93
N GLY A 213 24.66 -3.73 -21.95
CA GLY A 213 25.04 -5.12 -21.71
C GLY A 213 25.10 -5.97 -22.98
N LEU A 214 25.67 -5.44 -24.10
CA LEU A 214 26.07 -6.21 -25.29
C LEU A 214 27.52 -5.92 -25.62
#